data_8953d79534d3aa1b99370c6ca3eb8a87
#
_entry.id   8953d79534d3aa1b99370c6ca3eb8a87
#
_cell.length_a   1.000
_cell.length_b   1.000
_cell.length_c   1.000
_cell.angle_alpha   90.00
_cell.angle_beta   90.00
_cell.angle_gamma   90.00
#
_symmetry.space_group_name_H-M   'P 1'
#
loop_
_entity.id
_entity.type
_entity.pdbx_description
1 polymer ?
#
loop_
_entity_poly.entity_id
_entity_poly.type
_entity_poly.pdbx_seq_one_letter_code
_entity_poly.pdbx_strand_id
1 'polypeptide(L)'
;MLLTAGRLIKYDLKELFKKHIALYIVTLLAAFGCWALHMLSEYVPDNGITPVAYPVMIAVYVIVCVVLFIVSIVFVILYFRRSTLKDEGYLTHTLPVPVWLIYVCKLISGYIIYLVNFVVIIVSVCISIARVDWIWRVPESINEQLNVLGYKGSFCTLIIILIILSGIYMYAMFFFCMCMGYTANGNRDAFSFVTYIAVYIVGQILNVIVLLLTPIKGNGNMFEEMIKESVTGSDVAFTFEEFGHIMTGSVVVSVVMFIAFVVASIYILDKKLNLESVSYTHLTLPTNSL
;
A
#
# COMPACT_ATOMS: atom_id res chain seq x y z
N MET A 1 5.58 9.12 27.32
CA MET A 1 5.50 9.10 25.87
C MET A 1 5.13 7.74 25.28
N LEU A 2 5.83 6.65 25.56
CA LEU A 2 5.51 5.32 25.01
C LEU A 2 4.10 4.82 25.38
N LEU A 3 3.66 4.99 26.61
CA LEU A 3 2.30 4.62 27.05
C LEU A 3 1.20 5.41 26.32
N THR A 4 1.44 6.68 26.06
CA THR A 4 0.51 7.55 25.29
C THR A 4 0.46 7.12 23.82
N ALA A 5 1.59 6.84 23.18
CA ALA A 5 1.66 6.32 21.84
C ALA A 5 0.91 4.98 21.69
N GLY A 6 1.13 4.04 22.61
CA GLY A 6 0.42 2.76 22.62
C GLY A 6 -1.10 2.90 22.75
N ARG A 7 -1.58 3.86 23.55
CA ARG A 7 -3.02 4.16 23.66
C ARG A 7 -3.57 4.75 22.37
N LEU A 8 -2.87 5.70 21.73
CA LEU A 8 -3.27 6.27 20.45
C LEU A 8 -3.40 5.20 19.37
N ILE A 9 -2.36 4.37 19.19
CA ILE A 9 -2.38 3.26 18.22
C ILE A 9 -3.54 2.30 18.51
N LYS A 10 -3.78 1.96 19.77
CA LYS A 10 -4.89 1.07 20.16
C LYS A 10 -6.26 1.62 19.74
N TYR A 11 -6.52 2.91 19.95
CA TYR A 11 -7.78 3.54 19.57
C TYR A 11 -7.91 3.65 18.06
N ASP A 12 -6.85 4.03 17.36
CA ASP A 12 -6.80 4.10 15.90
C ASP A 12 -7.09 2.74 15.28
N LEU A 13 -6.43 1.69 15.74
CA LEU A 13 -6.65 0.32 15.29
C LEU A 13 -8.09 -0.15 15.56
N LYS A 14 -8.63 0.12 16.73
CA LYS A 14 -10.01 -0.25 17.06
C LYS A 14 -11.02 0.35 16.08
N GLU A 15 -10.83 1.60 15.69
CA GLU A 15 -11.71 2.27 14.73
C GLU A 15 -11.51 1.73 13.31
N LEU A 16 -10.25 1.56 12.89
CA LEU A 16 -9.93 1.00 11.58
C LEU A 16 -10.44 -0.44 11.43
N PHE A 17 -10.23 -1.30 12.43
CA PHE A 17 -10.73 -2.68 12.39
C PHE A 17 -12.25 -2.76 12.26
N LYS A 18 -13.00 -1.89 12.95
CA LYS A 18 -14.47 -1.85 12.80
C LYS A 18 -14.91 -1.62 11.35
N LYS A 19 -14.17 -0.80 10.60
CA LYS A 19 -14.46 -0.52 9.18
C LYS A 19 -14.04 -1.66 8.26
N HIS A 20 -12.98 -2.39 8.62
CA HIS A 20 -12.43 -3.48 7.79
C HIS A 20 -13.11 -4.84 8.01
N ILE A 21 -13.79 -5.06 9.13
CA ILE A 21 -14.34 -6.38 9.49
C ILE A 21 -15.30 -6.91 8.42
N ALA A 22 -16.15 -6.06 7.84
CA ALA A 22 -17.06 -6.45 6.77
C ALA A 22 -16.32 -6.90 5.51
N LEU A 23 -15.24 -6.21 5.14
CA LEU A 23 -14.39 -6.57 3.98
C LEU A 23 -13.70 -7.92 4.21
N TYR A 24 -13.20 -8.16 5.41
CA TYR A 24 -12.56 -9.44 5.76
C TYR A 24 -13.55 -10.61 5.68
N ILE A 25 -14.76 -10.43 6.21
CA ILE A 25 -15.82 -11.45 6.12
C ILE A 25 -16.16 -11.75 4.66
N VAL A 26 -16.34 -10.73 3.82
CA VAL A 26 -16.66 -10.92 2.39
C VAL A 26 -15.53 -11.67 1.68
N THR A 27 -14.27 -11.34 1.97
CA THR A 27 -13.12 -12.02 1.35
C THR A 27 -13.05 -13.49 1.76
N LEU A 28 -13.26 -13.79 3.05
CA LEU A 28 -13.25 -15.17 3.53
C LEU A 28 -14.44 -15.99 2.98
N LEU A 29 -15.62 -15.39 2.85
CA LEU A 29 -16.78 -16.04 2.23
C LEU A 29 -16.54 -16.33 0.74
N ALA A 30 -15.92 -15.40 0.01
CA ALA A 30 -15.56 -15.62 -1.39
C ALA A 30 -14.52 -16.76 -1.54
N ALA A 31 -13.53 -16.82 -0.65
CA ALA A 31 -12.57 -17.92 -0.61
C ALA A 31 -13.22 -19.29 -0.32
N PHE A 32 -14.17 -19.31 0.63
CA PHE A 32 -14.95 -20.51 0.94
C PHE A 32 -15.81 -20.95 -0.26
N GLY A 33 -16.40 -20.01 -0.99
CA GLY A 33 -17.12 -20.29 -2.24
C GLY A 33 -16.23 -20.94 -3.30
N CYS A 34 -14.98 -20.45 -3.48
CA CYS A 34 -13.99 -21.08 -4.36
C CYS A 34 -13.68 -22.52 -3.93
N TRP A 35 -13.43 -22.71 -2.65
CA TRP A 35 -13.17 -24.04 -2.09
C TRP A 35 -14.34 -25.01 -2.33
N ALA A 36 -15.58 -24.57 -2.06
CA ALA A 36 -16.76 -25.40 -2.24
C ALA A 36 -16.95 -25.84 -3.70
N LEU A 37 -16.75 -24.92 -4.65
CA LEU A 37 -16.81 -25.24 -6.08
C LEU A 37 -15.65 -26.14 -6.54
N HIS A 38 -14.48 -25.97 -5.98
CA HIS A 38 -13.34 -26.86 -6.22
C HIS A 38 -13.66 -28.30 -5.79
N MET A 39 -14.16 -28.48 -4.57
CA MET A 39 -14.58 -29.79 -4.06
C MET A 39 -15.68 -30.39 -4.94
N LEU A 40 -16.68 -29.60 -5.32
CA LEU A 40 -17.76 -30.07 -6.20
C LEU A 40 -17.22 -30.53 -7.56
N SER A 41 -16.22 -29.86 -8.12
CA SER A 41 -15.58 -30.26 -9.39
C SER A 41 -14.79 -31.57 -9.30
N GLU A 42 -14.25 -31.91 -8.13
CA GLU A 42 -13.57 -33.18 -7.89
C GLU A 42 -14.56 -34.35 -7.72
N TYR A 43 -15.68 -34.11 -7.00
CA TYR A 43 -16.66 -35.16 -6.72
C TYR A 43 -17.66 -35.43 -7.85
N VAL A 44 -17.94 -34.43 -8.70
CA VAL A 44 -18.95 -34.53 -9.80
C VAL A 44 -18.37 -33.90 -11.07
N PRO A 45 -17.37 -34.52 -11.71
CA PRO A 45 -16.65 -33.92 -12.84
C PRO A 45 -17.54 -33.74 -14.09
N ASP A 46 -18.58 -34.57 -14.29
CA ASP A 46 -19.37 -34.63 -15.53
C ASP A 46 -20.69 -33.83 -15.48
N ASN A 47 -20.89 -32.95 -14.51
CA ASN A 47 -22.14 -32.19 -14.40
C ASN A 47 -22.31 -31.03 -15.39
N GLY A 48 -21.30 -30.76 -16.24
CA GLY A 48 -21.31 -29.68 -17.27
C GLY A 48 -21.30 -28.25 -16.72
N ILE A 49 -21.56 -28.04 -15.43
CA ILE A 49 -21.66 -26.72 -14.78
C ILE A 49 -20.32 -26.34 -14.13
N THR A 50 -19.66 -27.27 -13.45
CA THR A 50 -18.43 -27.02 -12.69
C THR A 50 -17.27 -26.53 -13.55
N PRO A 51 -17.04 -26.99 -14.80
CA PRO A 51 -15.95 -26.51 -15.64
C PRO A 51 -16.05 -25.02 -15.98
N VAL A 52 -17.26 -24.46 -15.95
CA VAL A 52 -17.49 -23.02 -16.20
C VAL A 52 -17.58 -22.25 -14.88
N ALA A 53 -18.27 -22.78 -13.89
CA ALA A 53 -18.52 -22.09 -12.62
C ALA A 53 -17.24 -21.89 -11.80
N TYR A 54 -16.31 -22.83 -11.78
CA TYR A 54 -15.08 -22.72 -10.99
C TYR A 54 -14.13 -21.60 -11.48
N PRO A 55 -13.79 -21.48 -12.78
CA PRO A 55 -12.99 -20.36 -13.26
C PRO A 55 -13.66 -18.99 -13.04
N VAL A 56 -14.98 -18.91 -13.20
CA VAL A 56 -15.73 -17.67 -12.93
C VAL A 56 -15.62 -17.29 -11.45
N MET A 57 -15.77 -18.27 -10.55
CA MET A 57 -15.65 -17.99 -9.11
C MET A 57 -14.24 -17.58 -8.71
N ILE A 58 -13.18 -18.13 -9.32
CA ILE A 58 -11.80 -17.67 -9.13
C ILE A 58 -11.68 -16.22 -9.56
N ALA A 59 -12.21 -15.85 -10.73
CA ALA A 59 -12.16 -14.46 -11.20
C ALA A 59 -12.87 -13.50 -10.22
N VAL A 60 -14.05 -13.87 -9.72
CA VAL A 60 -14.77 -13.10 -8.70
C VAL A 60 -13.94 -12.98 -7.41
N TYR A 61 -13.34 -14.07 -6.95
CA TYR A 61 -12.49 -14.06 -5.75
C TYR A 61 -11.27 -13.12 -5.92
N VAL A 62 -10.59 -13.15 -7.07
CA VAL A 62 -9.47 -12.24 -7.35
C VAL A 62 -9.94 -10.78 -7.33
N ILE A 63 -11.09 -10.47 -7.93
CA ILE A 63 -11.69 -9.13 -7.88
C ILE A 63 -11.96 -8.71 -6.43
N VAL A 64 -12.53 -9.59 -5.61
CA VAL A 64 -12.79 -9.33 -4.18
C VAL A 64 -11.49 -9.01 -3.43
N CYS A 65 -10.41 -9.75 -3.68
CA CYS A 65 -9.09 -9.46 -3.08
C CYS A 65 -8.54 -8.09 -3.50
N VAL A 66 -8.67 -7.72 -4.77
CA VAL A 66 -8.26 -6.40 -5.27
C VAL A 66 -9.10 -5.30 -4.63
N VAL A 67 -10.43 -5.48 -4.54
CA VAL A 67 -11.34 -4.53 -3.88
C VAL A 67 -11.00 -4.38 -2.40
N LEU A 68 -10.73 -5.49 -1.67
CA LEU A 68 -10.28 -5.45 -0.29
C LEU A 68 -9.07 -4.52 -0.15
N PHE A 69 -8.07 -4.67 -1.02
CA PHE A 69 -6.83 -3.91 -0.94
C PHE A 69 -7.06 -2.42 -1.23
N ILE A 70 -7.78 -2.08 -2.30
CA ILE A 70 -8.07 -0.69 -2.70
C ILE A 70 -8.93 0.01 -1.63
N VAL A 71 -10.02 -0.61 -1.19
CA VAL A 71 -10.94 -0.02 -0.21
C VAL A 71 -10.26 0.15 1.15
N SER A 72 -9.37 -0.78 1.52
CA SER A 72 -8.58 -0.68 2.74
C SER A 72 -7.66 0.55 2.72
N ILE A 73 -6.95 0.80 1.61
CA ILE A 73 -6.12 1.99 1.44
C ILE A 73 -6.97 3.25 1.60
N VAL A 74 -8.11 3.30 0.93
CA VAL A 74 -9.04 4.45 1.00
C VAL A 74 -9.52 4.68 2.43
N PHE A 75 -9.88 3.63 3.17
CA PHE A 75 -10.32 3.78 4.56
C PHE A 75 -9.23 4.34 5.47
N VAL A 76 -7.99 3.91 5.32
CA VAL A 76 -6.86 4.44 6.10
C VAL A 76 -6.60 5.91 5.77
N ILE A 77 -6.63 6.28 4.47
CA ILE A 77 -6.45 7.67 4.03
C ILE A 77 -7.58 8.58 4.57
N LEU A 78 -8.83 8.14 4.43
CA LEU A 78 -9.99 8.90 4.94
C LEU A 78 -9.96 9.01 6.46
N TYR A 79 -9.51 7.98 7.16
CA TYR A 79 -9.32 8.01 8.59
C TYR A 79 -8.25 9.03 9.01
N PHE A 80 -7.07 9.03 8.36
CA PHE A 80 -6.03 10.03 8.58
C PHE A 80 -6.56 11.45 8.34
N ARG A 81 -7.23 11.67 7.20
CA ARG A 81 -7.82 12.95 6.84
C ARG A 81 -8.79 13.46 7.91
N ARG A 82 -9.73 12.62 8.33
CA ARG A 82 -10.76 12.99 9.32
C ARG A 82 -10.15 13.29 10.67
N SER A 83 -9.27 12.40 11.15
CA SER A 83 -8.73 12.45 12.51
C SER A 83 -7.59 13.46 12.69
N THR A 84 -6.91 13.92 11.61
CA THR A 84 -5.73 14.78 11.71
C THR A 84 -5.89 16.13 11.02
N LEU A 85 -6.65 16.18 9.90
CA LEU A 85 -6.71 17.35 9.03
C LEU A 85 -8.06 18.05 9.04
N LYS A 86 -9.16 17.36 9.40
CA LYS A 86 -10.52 17.89 9.49
C LYS A 86 -10.97 18.10 10.94
N ASP A 87 -12.26 18.03 11.15
CA ASP A 87 -12.98 18.42 12.37
C ASP A 87 -12.42 17.81 13.65
N GLU A 88 -12.03 16.53 13.60
CA GLU A 88 -11.40 15.84 14.72
C GLU A 88 -9.92 16.24 14.90
N GLY A 89 -9.30 16.82 13.88
CA GLY A 89 -7.92 17.30 13.92
C GLY A 89 -7.68 18.33 15.01
N TYR A 90 -8.64 19.25 15.23
CA TYR A 90 -8.55 20.23 16.31
C TYR A 90 -8.36 19.54 17.67
N LEU A 91 -9.18 18.52 17.99
CA LEU A 91 -9.06 17.76 19.23
C LEU A 91 -7.75 16.97 19.29
N THR A 92 -7.28 16.45 18.17
CA THR A 92 -6.03 15.72 18.09
C THR A 92 -4.83 16.63 18.38
N HIS A 93 -4.83 17.86 17.90
CA HIS A 93 -3.74 18.83 18.12
C HIS A 93 -3.80 19.50 19.51
N THR A 94 -4.91 19.41 20.25
CA THR A 94 -4.98 19.86 21.66
C THR A 94 -4.40 18.84 22.64
N LEU A 95 -4.10 17.63 22.20
CA LEU A 95 -3.46 16.62 23.05
C LEU A 95 -2.05 17.09 23.47
N PRO A 96 -1.62 16.85 24.73
CA PRO A 96 -0.29 17.24 25.21
C PRO A 96 0.80 16.26 24.70
N VAL A 97 0.85 16.08 23.37
CA VAL A 97 1.80 15.23 22.69
C VAL A 97 2.37 15.94 21.45
N PRO A 98 3.63 15.74 21.11
CA PRO A 98 4.23 16.38 19.94
C PRO A 98 3.61 15.87 18.64
N VAL A 99 3.48 16.74 17.66
CA VAL A 99 2.83 16.47 16.36
C VAL A 99 3.47 15.29 15.62
N TRP A 100 4.80 15.17 15.69
CA TRP A 100 5.50 14.04 15.08
C TRP A 100 5.04 12.68 15.63
N LEU A 101 4.72 12.62 16.95
CA LEU A 101 4.25 11.37 17.57
C LEU A 101 2.85 11.00 17.06
N ILE A 102 1.97 11.98 16.90
CA ILE A 102 0.64 11.78 16.33
C ILE A 102 0.77 11.21 14.91
N TYR A 103 1.58 11.85 14.05
CA TYR A 103 1.81 11.39 12.68
C TYR A 103 2.35 9.96 12.62
N VAL A 104 3.37 9.66 13.41
CA VAL A 104 3.98 8.32 13.47
C VAL A 104 2.99 7.27 13.95
N CYS A 105 2.17 7.57 14.99
CA CYS A 105 1.13 6.65 15.44
C CYS A 105 0.10 6.34 14.33
N LYS A 106 -0.32 7.34 13.57
CA LYS A 106 -1.24 7.17 12.44
C LYS A 106 -0.61 6.32 11.33
N LEU A 107 0.66 6.58 11.01
CA LEU A 107 1.41 5.82 10.01
C LEU A 107 1.56 4.34 10.41
N ILE A 108 1.92 4.09 11.68
CA ILE A 108 2.04 2.72 12.22
C ILE A 108 0.67 2.03 12.21
N SER A 109 -0.40 2.71 12.60
CA SER A 109 -1.75 2.12 12.61
C SER A 109 -2.20 1.73 11.20
N GLY A 110 -1.97 2.59 10.20
CA GLY A 110 -2.23 2.27 8.79
C GLY A 110 -1.39 1.09 8.30
N TYR A 111 -0.11 1.07 8.67
CA TYR A 111 0.80 -0.01 8.30
C TYR A 111 0.40 -1.37 8.92
N ILE A 112 -0.06 -1.38 10.18
CA ILE A 112 -0.58 -2.61 10.80
C ILE A 112 -1.79 -3.15 10.03
N ILE A 113 -2.71 -2.28 9.60
CA ILE A 113 -3.86 -2.70 8.75
C ILE A 113 -3.38 -3.29 7.43
N TYR A 114 -2.35 -2.70 6.80
CA TYR A 114 -1.75 -3.25 5.59
C TYR A 114 -1.22 -4.67 5.80
N LEU A 115 -0.48 -4.91 6.89
CA LEU A 115 0.00 -6.25 7.23
C LEU A 115 -1.13 -7.23 7.51
N VAL A 116 -2.18 -6.80 8.20
CA VAL A 116 -3.37 -7.63 8.46
C VAL A 116 -4.06 -8.00 7.15
N ASN A 117 -4.17 -7.09 6.17
CA ASN A 117 -4.71 -7.41 4.85
C ASN A 117 -3.92 -8.54 4.17
N PHE A 118 -2.57 -8.50 4.24
CA PHE A 118 -1.75 -9.60 3.71
C PHE A 118 -2.04 -10.92 4.40
N VAL A 119 -2.14 -10.91 5.73
CA VAL A 119 -2.48 -12.12 6.49
C VAL A 119 -3.86 -12.65 6.08
N VAL A 120 -4.86 -11.77 5.96
CA VAL A 120 -6.21 -12.18 5.53
C VAL A 120 -6.19 -12.76 4.11
N ILE A 121 -5.46 -12.15 3.18
CA ILE A 121 -5.31 -12.66 1.81
C ILE A 121 -4.64 -14.03 1.83
N ILE A 122 -3.53 -14.20 2.55
CA ILE A 122 -2.84 -15.48 2.65
C ILE A 122 -3.78 -16.56 3.22
N VAL A 123 -4.48 -16.27 4.32
CA VAL A 123 -5.45 -17.19 4.91
C VAL A 123 -6.58 -17.53 3.92
N SER A 124 -7.10 -16.53 3.20
CA SER A 124 -8.16 -16.75 2.23
C SER A 124 -7.71 -17.61 1.04
N VAL A 125 -6.47 -17.44 0.57
CA VAL A 125 -5.89 -18.29 -0.47
C VAL A 125 -5.70 -19.73 0.04
N CYS A 126 -5.22 -19.92 1.28
CA CYS A 126 -5.13 -21.25 1.90
C CYS A 126 -6.49 -21.97 1.94
N ILE A 127 -7.55 -21.23 2.28
CA ILE A 127 -8.93 -21.77 2.30
C ILE A 127 -9.35 -22.12 0.88
N SER A 128 -9.15 -21.25 -0.10
CA SER A 128 -9.55 -21.44 -1.50
C SER A 128 -8.93 -22.69 -2.14
N ILE A 129 -7.67 -22.99 -1.82
CA ILE A 129 -6.93 -24.13 -2.41
C ILE A 129 -7.07 -25.40 -1.54
N ALA A 130 -7.63 -25.29 -0.33
CA ALA A 130 -7.70 -26.36 0.68
C ALA A 130 -6.34 -27.00 1.04
N ARG A 131 -5.24 -26.33 0.75
CA ARG A 131 -3.86 -26.80 1.01
C ARG A 131 -3.04 -25.69 1.65
N VAL A 132 -2.49 -25.99 2.81
CA VAL A 132 -1.55 -25.06 3.49
C VAL A 132 -0.14 -25.19 2.92
N ASP A 133 0.19 -26.36 2.37
CA ASP A 133 1.54 -26.71 1.87
C ASP A 133 2.05 -25.77 0.78
N TRP A 134 1.18 -25.12 0.02
CA TRP A 134 1.59 -24.21 -1.06
C TRP A 134 2.41 -23.02 -0.55
N ILE A 135 2.15 -22.57 0.69
CA ILE A 135 2.90 -21.46 1.30
C ILE A 135 4.41 -21.75 1.32
N TRP A 136 4.77 -23.01 1.47
CA TRP A 136 6.17 -23.45 1.50
C TRP A 136 6.65 -23.95 0.14
N ARG A 137 5.82 -24.65 -0.61
CA ARG A 137 6.18 -25.24 -1.92
C ARG A 137 6.38 -24.21 -3.02
N VAL A 138 5.56 -23.14 -3.06
CA VAL A 138 5.70 -22.10 -4.10
C VAL A 138 7.02 -21.34 -3.95
N PRO A 139 7.42 -20.84 -2.77
CA PRO A 139 8.74 -20.25 -2.60
C PRO A 139 9.90 -21.21 -2.90
N GLU A 140 9.79 -22.47 -2.52
CA GLU A 140 10.81 -23.49 -2.80
C GLU A 140 10.96 -23.73 -4.30
N SER A 141 9.86 -23.97 -5.02
CA SER A 141 9.90 -24.21 -6.46
C SER A 141 10.41 -23.00 -7.25
N ILE A 142 10.04 -21.77 -6.84
CA ILE A 142 10.58 -20.56 -7.45
C ILE A 142 12.08 -20.44 -7.17
N ASN A 143 12.53 -20.66 -5.94
CA ASN A 143 13.95 -20.63 -5.59
C ASN A 143 14.75 -21.69 -6.34
N GLU A 144 14.22 -22.91 -6.53
CA GLU A 144 14.86 -23.95 -7.34
C GLU A 144 15.03 -23.52 -8.79
N GLN A 145 13.99 -22.96 -9.42
CA GLN A 145 14.06 -22.45 -10.79
C GLN A 145 15.07 -21.31 -10.92
N LEU A 146 15.10 -20.39 -9.96
CA LEU A 146 16.03 -19.26 -9.93
C LEU A 146 17.48 -19.73 -9.71
N ASN A 147 17.70 -20.77 -8.90
CA ASN A 147 19.02 -21.38 -8.73
C ASN A 147 19.54 -22.02 -10.03
N VAL A 148 18.64 -22.66 -10.81
CA VAL A 148 18.98 -23.19 -12.14
C VAL A 148 19.41 -22.08 -13.09
N LEU A 149 18.80 -20.88 -12.96
CA LEU A 149 19.15 -19.69 -13.72
C LEU A 149 20.38 -18.92 -13.18
N GLY A 150 21.05 -19.46 -12.14
CA GLY A 150 22.29 -18.92 -11.57
C GLY A 150 22.10 -17.92 -10.43
N TYR A 151 20.87 -17.72 -9.92
CA TYR A 151 20.61 -16.87 -8.77
C TYR A 151 20.97 -17.58 -7.46
N LYS A 152 21.97 -17.05 -6.75
CA LYS A 152 22.42 -17.58 -5.44
C LYS A 152 21.83 -16.75 -4.30
N GLY A 153 20.56 -16.81 -4.07
CA GLY A 153 19.97 -16.06 -2.97
C GLY A 153 18.51 -16.40 -2.74
N SER A 154 18.00 -15.96 -1.62
CA SER A 154 16.58 -16.08 -1.30
C SER A 154 15.78 -14.94 -1.96
N PHE A 155 15.57 -15.04 -3.27
CA PHE A 155 14.80 -14.05 -4.05
C PHE A 155 13.40 -13.85 -3.48
N CYS A 156 12.73 -14.93 -3.09
CA CYS A 156 11.42 -14.84 -2.45
C CYS A 156 11.46 -14.05 -1.15
N THR A 157 12.51 -14.23 -0.33
CA THR A 157 12.68 -13.45 0.91
C THR A 157 12.84 -11.97 0.60
N LEU A 158 13.61 -11.62 -0.43
CA LEU A 158 13.79 -10.23 -0.86
C LEU A 158 12.46 -9.62 -1.33
N ILE A 159 11.71 -10.33 -2.16
CA ILE A 159 10.38 -9.88 -2.62
C ILE A 159 9.43 -9.66 -1.43
N ILE A 160 9.38 -10.58 -0.48
CA ILE A 160 8.54 -10.46 0.71
C ILE A 160 8.93 -9.20 1.51
N ILE A 161 10.22 -8.96 1.72
CA ILE A 161 10.72 -7.77 2.41
C ILE A 161 10.33 -6.51 1.64
N LEU A 162 10.46 -6.48 0.32
CA LEU A 162 10.07 -5.35 -0.52
C LEU A 162 8.56 -5.07 -0.44
N ILE A 163 7.72 -6.10 -0.49
CA ILE A 163 6.27 -5.98 -0.33
C ILE A 163 5.94 -5.40 1.05
N ILE A 164 6.57 -5.89 2.12
CA ILE A 164 6.37 -5.40 3.47
C ILE A 164 6.77 -3.91 3.56
N LEU A 165 7.94 -3.54 3.06
CA LEU A 165 8.43 -2.14 3.10
C LEU A 165 7.59 -1.20 2.21
N SER A 166 7.05 -1.68 1.09
CA SER A 166 6.26 -0.85 0.17
C SER A 166 5.01 -0.28 0.82
N GLY A 167 4.39 -0.98 1.77
CA GLY A 167 3.19 -0.52 2.46
C GLY A 167 3.42 0.74 3.30
N ILE A 168 4.52 0.81 4.05
CA ILE A 168 4.83 1.98 4.86
C ILE A 168 5.19 3.20 4.00
N TYR A 169 5.92 2.97 2.90
CA TYR A 169 6.21 4.00 1.89
C TYR A 169 4.93 4.56 1.27
N MET A 170 4.03 3.68 0.85
CA MET A 170 2.76 4.04 0.22
C MET A 170 1.92 4.95 1.13
N TYR A 171 1.74 4.58 2.41
CA TYR A 171 0.99 5.42 3.34
C TYR A 171 1.69 6.74 3.65
N ALA A 172 3.01 6.76 3.78
CA ALA A 172 3.75 8.01 3.96
C ALA A 172 3.54 8.96 2.78
N MET A 173 3.57 8.46 1.54
CA MET A 173 3.30 9.22 0.33
C MET A 173 1.86 9.77 0.32
N PHE A 174 0.85 8.95 0.60
CA PHE A 174 -0.54 9.43 0.64
C PHE A 174 -0.78 10.46 1.74
N PHE A 175 -0.22 10.26 2.93
CA PHE A 175 -0.34 11.21 4.03
C PHE A 175 0.34 12.53 3.69
N PHE A 176 1.50 12.50 3.05
CA PHE A 176 2.17 13.69 2.54
C PHE A 176 1.29 14.44 1.53
N CYS A 177 0.71 13.75 0.54
CA CYS A 177 -0.16 14.37 -0.44
C CYS A 177 -1.40 15.01 0.22
N MET A 178 -1.96 14.36 1.24
CA MET A 178 -3.06 14.93 2.02
C MET A 178 -2.63 16.18 2.80
N CYS A 179 -1.49 16.13 3.49
CA CYS A 179 -0.96 17.28 4.22
C CYS A 179 -0.72 18.48 3.28
N MET A 180 -0.15 18.23 2.10
CA MET A 180 0.04 19.26 1.07
C MET A 180 -1.28 19.84 0.59
N GLY A 181 -2.31 19.01 0.39
CA GLY A 181 -3.65 19.48 0.01
C GLY A 181 -4.24 20.48 0.98
N TYR A 182 -3.99 20.28 2.26
CA TYR A 182 -4.49 21.17 3.32
C TYR A 182 -3.67 22.45 3.53
N THR A 183 -2.59 22.66 2.78
CA THR A 183 -1.92 23.97 2.71
C THR A 183 -2.57 24.92 1.70
N ALA A 184 -3.40 24.40 0.79
CA ALA A 184 -4.07 25.20 -0.23
C ALA A 184 -5.29 25.93 0.33
N ASN A 185 -5.51 27.16 -0.14
CA ASN A 185 -6.66 28.00 0.24
C ASN A 185 -7.94 27.69 -0.57
N GLY A 186 -7.87 26.76 -1.55
CA GLY A 186 -8.98 26.42 -2.45
C GLY A 186 -9.50 25.00 -2.22
N ASN A 187 -9.74 24.28 -3.31
CA ASN A 187 -10.21 22.90 -3.26
C ASN A 187 -9.09 21.96 -2.79
N ARG A 188 -9.07 21.68 -1.50
CA ARG A 188 -8.06 20.89 -0.79
C ARG A 188 -7.91 19.48 -1.36
N ASP A 189 -9.04 18.85 -1.75
CA ASP A 189 -9.04 17.50 -2.27
C ASP A 189 -8.44 17.43 -3.68
N ALA A 190 -8.77 18.40 -4.54
CA ALA A 190 -8.18 18.51 -5.86
C ALA A 190 -6.66 18.76 -5.77
N PHE A 191 -6.23 19.63 -4.84
CA PHE A 191 -4.80 19.89 -4.65
C PHE A 191 -4.04 18.65 -4.13
N SER A 192 -4.63 17.88 -3.22
CA SER A 192 -4.08 16.59 -2.78
C SER A 192 -3.89 15.62 -3.94
N PHE A 193 -4.86 15.55 -4.85
CA PHE A 193 -4.80 14.69 -6.03
C PHE A 193 -3.72 15.14 -7.03
N VAL A 194 -3.63 16.43 -7.30
CA VAL A 194 -2.56 17.01 -8.15
C VAL A 194 -1.18 16.74 -7.56
N THR A 195 -1.04 16.91 -6.23
CA THR A 195 0.21 16.60 -5.52
C THR A 195 0.57 15.12 -5.68
N TYR A 196 -0.40 14.22 -5.60
CA TYR A 196 -0.17 12.79 -5.80
C TYR A 196 0.37 12.51 -7.21
N ILE A 197 -0.24 13.10 -8.25
CA ILE A 197 0.24 12.95 -9.64
C ILE A 197 1.67 13.48 -9.77
N ALA A 198 1.97 14.65 -9.23
CA ALA A 198 3.29 15.26 -9.28
C ALA A 198 4.35 14.37 -8.60
N VAL A 199 4.05 13.88 -7.39
CA VAL A 199 4.93 12.97 -6.64
C VAL A 199 5.16 11.65 -7.39
N TYR A 200 4.11 11.11 -7.99
CA TYR A 200 4.20 9.90 -8.79
C TYR A 200 5.13 10.09 -10.01
N ILE A 201 4.95 11.19 -10.74
CA ILE A 201 5.82 11.53 -11.89
C ILE A 201 7.28 11.69 -11.46
N VAL A 202 7.53 12.42 -10.37
CA VAL A 202 8.89 12.58 -9.82
C VAL A 202 9.49 11.22 -9.44
N GLY A 203 8.72 10.36 -8.78
CA GLY A 203 9.14 9.00 -8.44
C GLY A 203 9.50 8.17 -9.67
N GLN A 204 8.70 8.25 -10.75
CA GLN A 204 9.00 7.55 -12.02
C GLN A 204 10.28 8.08 -12.66
N ILE A 205 10.47 9.40 -12.70
CA ILE A 205 11.70 10.00 -13.23
C ILE A 205 12.93 9.53 -12.45
N LEU A 206 12.87 9.51 -11.11
CA LEU A 206 13.97 9.03 -10.28
C LEU A 206 14.26 7.54 -10.53
N ASN A 207 13.25 6.69 -10.68
CA ASN A 207 13.45 5.28 -11.01
C ASN A 207 14.07 5.09 -12.42
N VAL A 208 13.66 5.90 -13.39
CA VAL A 208 14.30 5.90 -14.73
C VAL A 208 15.75 6.33 -14.64
N ILE A 209 16.09 7.35 -13.84
CA ILE A 209 17.48 7.77 -13.62
C ILE A 209 18.29 6.63 -13.00
N VAL A 210 17.74 5.91 -12.01
CA VAL A 210 18.39 4.72 -11.44
C VAL A 210 18.66 3.68 -12.51
N LEU A 211 17.68 3.40 -13.35
CA LEU A 211 17.81 2.45 -14.47
C LEU A 211 18.94 2.86 -15.43
N LEU A 212 19.00 4.16 -15.78
CA LEU A 212 20.03 4.70 -16.69
C LEU A 212 21.43 4.67 -16.09
N LEU A 213 21.55 4.82 -14.77
CA LEU A 213 22.83 4.83 -14.04
C LEU A 213 23.30 3.45 -13.63
N THR A 214 22.44 2.41 -13.72
CA THR A 214 22.80 1.05 -13.32
C THR A 214 23.83 0.47 -14.30
N PRO A 215 25.06 0.11 -13.86
CA PRO A 215 26.07 -0.48 -14.72
C PRO A 215 25.71 -1.92 -15.08
N ILE A 216 25.92 -2.28 -16.34
CA ILE A 216 25.77 -3.65 -16.83
C ILE A 216 27.15 -4.29 -17.06
N LYS A 217 27.25 -5.61 -16.88
CA LYS A 217 28.44 -6.37 -17.22
C LYS A 217 28.71 -6.33 -18.74
N GLY A 218 29.50 -5.37 -19.17
CA GLY A 218 29.89 -5.21 -20.58
C GLY A 218 29.98 -3.74 -20.98
N ASN A 219 30.93 -3.00 -20.62
CA ASN A 219 31.29 -1.62 -21.07
C ASN A 219 30.18 -0.64 -21.49
N GLY A 220 28.90 -0.87 -21.11
CA GLY A 220 27.76 -0.03 -21.43
C GLY A 220 26.79 0.14 -20.27
N ASN A 221 25.93 1.16 -20.35
CA ASN A 221 24.80 1.36 -19.46
C ASN A 221 23.58 0.59 -20.02
N MET A 222 22.64 0.19 -19.16
CA MET A 222 21.42 -0.52 -19.56
C MET A 222 20.68 0.14 -20.71
N PHE A 223 20.69 1.46 -20.78
CA PHE A 223 20.11 2.24 -21.86
C PHE A 223 20.79 2.00 -23.22
N GLU A 224 22.12 1.92 -23.26
CA GLU A 224 22.87 1.65 -24.48
C GLU A 224 22.61 0.23 -25.01
N GLU A 225 22.44 -0.75 -24.13
CA GLU A 225 22.09 -2.12 -24.55
C GLU A 225 20.64 -2.23 -25.02
N MET A 226 19.69 -1.58 -24.35
CA MET A 226 18.29 -1.49 -24.85
C MET A 226 18.20 -0.83 -26.21
N ILE A 227 19.01 0.21 -26.48
CA ILE A 227 19.08 0.83 -27.81
C ILE A 227 19.68 -0.14 -28.84
N LYS A 228 20.77 -0.83 -28.49
CA LYS A 228 21.39 -1.83 -29.39
C LYS A 228 20.40 -2.95 -29.72
N GLU A 229 19.66 -3.46 -28.75
CA GLU A 229 18.61 -4.46 -28.96
C GLU A 229 17.53 -3.98 -29.91
N SER A 230 17.01 -2.76 -29.71
CA SER A 230 15.99 -2.19 -30.57
C SER A 230 16.47 -2.00 -32.01
N VAL A 231 17.79 -1.89 -32.23
CA VAL A 231 18.42 -1.72 -33.53
C VAL A 231 18.86 -3.04 -34.15
N THR A 232 19.36 -3.98 -33.33
CA THR A 232 19.96 -5.26 -33.84
C THR A 232 19.03 -6.46 -33.71
N GLY A 233 17.90 -6.34 -33.01
CA GLY A 233 16.96 -7.46 -32.79
C GLY A 233 17.52 -8.63 -31.99
N SER A 234 18.60 -8.40 -31.22
CA SER A 234 19.18 -9.42 -30.34
C SER A 234 18.45 -9.42 -28.99
N ASP A 235 18.04 -10.60 -28.51
CA ASP A 235 17.41 -10.74 -27.20
C ASP A 235 18.41 -10.39 -26.09
N VAL A 236 18.12 -9.32 -25.33
CA VAL A 236 18.88 -8.99 -24.11
C VAL A 236 18.39 -9.87 -22.97
N ALA A 237 19.16 -10.87 -22.62
CA ALA A 237 18.94 -11.64 -21.41
C ALA A 237 19.50 -10.88 -20.21
N PHE A 238 18.64 -10.15 -19.46
CA PHE A 238 19.02 -9.56 -18.20
C PHE A 238 19.53 -10.62 -17.24
N THR A 239 20.75 -10.41 -16.72
CA THR A 239 21.26 -11.27 -15.66
C THR A 239 20.58 -10.91 -14.34
N PHE A 240 20.40 -11.90 -13.45
CA PHE A 240 19.85 -11.66 -12.12
C PHE A 240 20.67 -10.68 -11.29
N GLU A 241 21.97 -10.54 -11.57
CA GLU A 241 22.85 -9.60 -10.91
C GLU A 241 22.48 -8.15 -11.28
N GLU A 242 22.24 -7.88 -12.56
CA GLU A 242 21.76 -6.58 -13.05
C GLU A 242 20.39 -6.22 -12.49
N PHE A 243 19.48 -7.18 -12.48
CA PHE A 243 18.17 -7.00 -11.83
C PHE A 243 18.31 -6.67 -10.33
N GLY A 244 19.24 -7.33 -9.62
CA GLY A 244 19.57 -7.04 -8.24
C GLY A 244 20.08 -5.60 -8.03
N HIS A 245 20.91 -5.07 -8.93
CA HIS A 245 21.39 -3.69 -8.87
C HIS A 245 20.27 -2.68 -9.06
N ILE A 246 19.38 -2.91 -10.02
CA ILE A 246 18.19 -2.06 -10.26
C ILE A 246 17.28 -2.06 -9.02
N MET A 247 16.99 -3.23 -8.47
CA MET A 247 16.18 -3.35 -7.27
C MET A 247 16.79 -2.60 -6.09
N THR A 248 18.11 -2.74 -5.88
CA THR A 248 18.83 -2.04 -4.81
C THR A 248 18.75 -0.53 -5.00
N GLY A 249 18.98 -0.02 -6.21
CA GLY A 249 18.86 1.40 -6.53
C GLY A 249 17.45 1.94 -6.27
N SER A 250 16.41 1.21 -6.70
CA SER A 250 15.01 1.60 -6.46
C SER A 250 14.65 1.60 -4.97
N VAL A 251 15.21 0.67 -4.18
CA VAL A 251 15.03 0.66 -2.72
C VAL A 251 15.67 1.90 -2.08
N VAL A 252 16.87 2.26 -2.48
CA VAL A 252 17.55 3.48 -1.96
C VAL A 252 16.71 4.71 -2.24
N VAL A 253 16.23 4.88 -3.48
CA VAL A 253 15.33 6.00 -3.85
C VAL A 253 14.07 5.99 -2.99
N SER A 254 13.45 4.84 -2.81
CA SER A 254 12.22 4.71 -2.01
C SER A 254 12.46 5.08 -0.55
N VAL A 255 13.60 4.72 0.04
CA VAL A 255 13.95 5.08 1.42
C VAL A 255 14.19 6.59 1.55
N VAL A 256 14.90 7.20 0.61
CA VAL A 256 15.12 8.65 0.60
C VAL A 256 13.81 9.42 0.48
N MET A 257 12.94 9.01 -0.46
CA MET A 257 11.63 9.62 -0.64
C MET A 257 10.73 9.41 0.58
N PHE A 258 10.76 8.23 1.21
CA PHE A 258 10.03 7.97 2.46
C PHE A 258 10.42 8.95 3.57
N ILE A 259 11.71 9.12 3.80
CA ILE A 259 12.20 10.07 4.81
C ILE A 259 11.76 11.49 4.47
N ALA A 260 11.85 11.89 3.20
CA ALA A 260 11.41 13.21 2.74
C ALA A 260 9.90 13.41 2.99
N PHE A 261 9.04 12.42 2.69
CA PHE A 261 7.61 12.51 2.94
C PHE A 261 7.27 12.61 4.42
N VAL A 262 7.92 11.82 5.27
CA VAL A 262 7.71 11.87 6.72
C VAL A 262 8.10 13.24 7.28
N VAL A 263 9.31 13.72 6.97
CA VAL A 263 9.81 15.01 7.46
C VAL A 263 8.95 16.17 6.96
N ALA A 264 8.61 16.18 5.67
CA ALA A 264 7.78 17.23 5.09
C ALA A 264 6.36 17.22 5.67
N SER A 265 5.75 16.04 5.86
CA SER A 265 4.42 15.92 6.49
C SER A 265 4.41 16.47 7.90
N ILE A 266 5.39 16.10 8.73
CA ILE A 266 5.51 16.59 10.10
C ILE A 266 5.69 18.11 10.12
N TYR A 267 6.55 18.65 9.25
CA TYR A 267 6.76 20.09 9.12
C TYR A 267 5.48 20.83 8.74
N ILE A 268 4.71 20.31 7.78
CA ILE A 268 3.44 20.91 7.36
C ILE A 268 2.42 20.91 8.50
N LEU A 269 2.29 19.78 9.19
CA LEU A 269 1.37 19.64 10.32
C LEU A 269 1.71 20.57 11.48
N ASP A 270 3.01 20.81 11.73
CA ASP A 270 3.48 21.67 12.84
C ASP A 270 3.41 23.16 12.51
N LYS A 271 3.69 23.55 11.26
CA LYS A 271 3.93 24.97 10.90
C LYS A 271 2.93 25.56 9.92
N LYS A 272 2.27 24.76 9.09
CA LYS A 272 1.48 25.26 7.95
C LYS A 272 0.04 24.75 7.90
N LEU A 273 -0.38 23.98 8.89
CA LEU A 273 -1.74 23.46 8.90
C LEU A 273 -2.75 24.60 9.12
N ASN A 274 -3.52 24.89 8.09
CA ASN A 274 -4.63 25.85 8.15
C ASN A 274 -5.91 25.09 8.56
N LEU A 275 -6.09 24.87 9.87
CA LEU A 275 -7.34 24.34 10.40
C LEU A 275 -8.41 25.43 10.19
N GLU A 276 -9.49 25.12 9.47
CA GLU A 276 -10.63 26.04 9.38
C GLU A 276 -11.13 26.31 10.79
N SER A 277 -11.05 27.57 11.20
CA SER A 277 -11.76 28.02 12.37
C SER A 277 -13.25 27.79 12.11
N VAL A 278 -13.89 26.99 12.98
CA VAL A 278 -15.35 26.81 12.94
C VAL A 278 -15.96 28.19 13.09
N SER A 279 -16.39 28.78 11.97
CA SER A 279 -17.09 30.08 11.98
C SER A 279 -18.45 29.81 12.61
N TYR A 280 -18.60 30.19 13.87
CA TYR A 280 -19.87 30.22 14.58
C TYR A 280 -20.78 31.35 14.03
N THR A 281 -21.11 31.27 12.75
CA THR A 281 -21.99 32.28 12.13
C THR A 281 -23.48 32.05 12.38
N HIS A 282 -23.87 31.09 13.26
CA HIS A 282 -25.27 30.79 13.54
C HIS A 282 -25.66 30.78 15.03
N LEU A 283 -25.06 31.63 15.86
CA LEU A 283 -25.61 31.94 17.17
C LEU A 283 -26.06 33.42 17.22
N THR A 284 -26.92 33.81 16.30
CA THR A 284 -27.85 34.90 16.62
C THR A 284 -28.97 34.26 17.42
N LEU A 285 -28.88 34.33 18.72
CA LEU A 285 -30.01 34.18 19.62
C LEU A 285 -31.12 35.12 19.09
N PRO A 286 -32.38 34.68 18.92
CA PRO A 286 -33.48 35.57 18.72
C PRO A 286 -33.60 36.39 20.00
N THR A 287 -33.19 37.67 19.94
CA THR A 287 -33.56 38.64 20.97
C THR A 287 -35.06 38.82 20.87
N ASN A 288 -35.78 38.11 21.74
CA ASN A 288 -37.15 38.48 22.02
C ASN A 288 -37.13 39.91 22.59
N SER A 289 -37.37 40.88 21.75
CA SER A 289 -37.80 42.19 22.17
C SER A 289 -39.27 42.09 22.64
N LEU A 290 -39.47 42.32 23.91
CA LEU A 290 -40.75 42.72 24.49
C LEU A 290 -41.32 43.92 23.80
#